data_0610d7b21f5f3ac7b1537b5251a9a572
#
_entry.id   0610d7b21f5f3ac7b1537b5251a9a572
#
_cell.length_a   1.000
_cell.length_b   1.000
_cell.length_c   1.000
_cell.angle_alpha   90.00
_cell.angle_beta   90.00
_cell.angle_gamma   90.00
#
_symmetry.space_group_name_H-M   'P 1'
#
loop_
_entity.id
_entity.type
_entity.pdbx_description
1 polymer ?
#
loop_
_entity_poly.entity_id
_entity_poly.type
_entity_poly.pdbx_seq_one_letter_code
_entity_poly.pdbx_strand_id
1 'polypeptide(L)'
;MTDNVDLNARPEPDQVLLDIADYVCDYEIESADAYDTARYCLMDALGCAFLSQRFPECTKLLGPLVEGTLVPNGARVPGTQFRLDPTKAAWDIGCMIRWLDYNDTWLAAEWGHPSDNLGAILAVADFVSQQRVETGSAPLTMR
;
A
#
# COMPACT_ATOMS: atom_id res chain seq x y z
N MET A 1 -25.50 38.72 5.23
CA MET A 1 -24.38 38.02 4.60
C MET A 1 -24.51 36.59 5.04
N THR A 2 -25.08 35.76 4.22
CA THR A 2 -25.19 34.32 4.46
C THR A 2 -23.83 33.73 4.05
N ASP A 3 -23.02 33.42 5.04
CA ASP A 3 -21.79 32.66 4.82
C ASP A 3 -22.18 31.32 4.19
N ASN A 4 -21.82 31.17 2.94
CA ASN A 4 -22.07 29.95 2.17
C ASN A 4 -21.08 28.88 2.65
N VAL A 5 -21.43 28.19 3.74
CA VAL A 5 -20.66 27.08 4.32
C VAL A 5 -20.62 25.86 3.39
N ASP A 6 -21.41 25.88 2.33
CA ASP A 6 -21.47 24.83 1.30
C ASP A 6 -20.42 24.94 0.19
N LEU A 7 -19.49 25.87 0.27
CA LEU A 7 -18.37 25.98 -0.68
C LEU A 7 -17.16 25.10 -0.30
N ASN A 8 -17.39 23.94 0.27
CA ASN A 8 -16.39 22.88 0.31
C ASN A 8 -16.34 22.08 -1.00
N ALA A 9 -16.97 22.61 -2.06
CA ALA A 9 -16.80 22.08 -3.39
C ALA A 9 -15.36 22.32 -3.84
N ARG A 10 -14.61 21.23 -4.05
CA ARG A 10 -13.27 21.32 -4.65
C ARG A 10 -13.41 21.86 -6.07
N PRO A 11 -12.43 22.64 -6.55
CA PRO A 11 -12.37 22.97 -7.96
C PRO A 11 -12.30 21.69 -8.81
N GLU A 12 -12.66 21.81 -10.08
CA GLU A 12 -12.43 20.70 -11.02
C GLU A 12 -10.97 20.27 -10.99
N PRO A 13 -10.70 18.97 -11.00
CA PRO A 13 -9.33 18.47 -10.96
C PRO A 13 -8.56 18.86 -12.22
N ASP A 14 -7.26 19.05 -12.08
CA ASP A 14 -6.37 19.29 -13.21
C ASP A 14 -6.39 18.08 -14.17
N GLN A 15 -6.22 18.36 -15.47
CA GLN A 15 -6.26 17.30 -16.49
C GLN A 15 -5.27 16.15 -16.21
N VAL A 16 -4.08 16.47 -15.70
CA VAL A 16 -3.08 15.45 -15.35
C VAL A 16 -3.58 14.47 -14.28
N LEU A 17 -4.43 14.92 -13.34
CA LEU A 17 -5.02 14.05 -12.32
C LEU A 17 -6.08 13.14 -12.92
N LEU A 18 -6.85 13.64 -13.89
CA LEU A 18 -7.82 12.85 -14.65
C LEU A 18 -7.11 11.79 -15.47
N ASP A 19 -6.06 12.15 -16.21
CA ASP A 19 -5.26 11.23 -17.03
C ASP A 19 -4.63 10.10 -16.18
N ILE A 20 -4.15 10.42 -14.97
CA ILE A 20 -3.63 9.42 -14.02
C ILE A 20 -4.76 8.50 -13.55
N ALA A 21 -5.92 9.05 -13.19
CA ALA A 21 -7.05 8.26 -12.73
C ALA A 21 -7.56 7.31 -13.83
N ASP A 22 -7.71 7.82 -15.05
CA ASP A 22 -8.13 7.03 -16.21
C ASP A 22 -7.12 5.91 -16.50
N TYR A 23 -5.81 6.21 -16.45
CA TYR A 23 -4.78 5.20 -16.61
C TYR A 23 -4.87 4.10 -15.53
N VAL A 24 -5.02 4.47 -14.28
CA VAL A 24 -5.07 3.50 -13.17
C VAL A 24 -6.34 2.65 -13.19
N CYS A 25 -7.47 3.24 -13.60
CA CYS A 25 -8.77 2.56 -13.57
C CYS A 25 -9.05 1.75 -14.84
N ASP A 26 -8.65 2.24 -16.00
CA ASP A 26 -9.15 1.74 -17.27
C ASP A 26 -8.07 1.11 -18.17
N TYR A 27 -6.77 1.37 -17.89
CA TYR A 27 -5.71 0.81 -18.72
C TYR A 27 -5.52 -0.69 -18.45
N GLU A 28 -5.65 -1.50 -19.49
CA GLU A 28 -5.37 -2.93 -19.43
C GLU A 28 -3.89 -3.22 -19.71
N ILE A 29 -3.19 -3.78 -18.73
CA ILE A 29 -1.79 -4.20 -18.89
C ILE A 29 -1.75 -5.57 -19.55
N GLU A 30 -1.26 -5.64 -20.78
CA GLU A 30 -1.14 -6.89 -21.55
C GLU A 30 0.27 -7.49 -21.50
N SER A 31 1.28 -6.70 -21.17
CA SER A 31 2.68 -7.11 -21.19
C SER A 31 3.00 -8.14 -20.09
N ALA A 32 3.44 -9.32 -20.50
CA ALA A 32 3.95 -10.33 -19.58
C ALA A 32 5.17 -9.84 -18.81
N ASP A 33 6.06 -9.08 -19.46
CA ASP A 33 7.27 -8.53 -18.84
C ASP A 33 6.93 -7.54 -17.73
N ALA A 34 5.83 -6.76 -17.89
CA ALA A 34 5.35 -5.86 -16.86
C ALA A 34 4.91 -6.63 -15.61
N TYR A 35 4.16 -7.71 -15.78
CA TYR A 35 3.74 -8.56 -14.65
C TYR A 35 4.91 -9.30 -14.00
N ASP A 36 5.87 -9.79 -14.79
CA ASP A 36 7.05 -10.46 -14.24
C ASP A 36 7.93 -9.48 -13.46
N THR A 37 8.13 -8.27 -13.98
CA THR A 37 8.87 -7.21 -13.29
C THR A 37 8.16 -6.82 -12.00
N ALA A 38 6.86 -6.60 -12.00
CA ALA A 38 6.09 -6.28 -10.79
C ALA A 38 6.19 -7.41 -9.74
N ARG A 39 6.21 -8.67 -10.18
CA ARG A 39 6.41 -9.82 -9.29
C ARG A 39 7.80 -9.81 -8.66
N TYR A 40 8.85 -9.50 -9.41
CA TYR A 40 10.21 -9.39 -8.87
C TYR A 40 10.32 -8.23 -7.89
N CYS A 41 9.74 -7.06 -8.19
CA CYS A 41 9.68 -5.93 -7.27
C CYS A 41 8.96 -6.30 -5.97
N LEU A 42 7.84 -7.03 -6.06
CA LEU A 42 7.13 -7.51 -4.86
C LEU A 42 7.97 -8.49 -4.04
N MET A 43 8.66 -9.43 -4.69
CA MET A 43 9.51 -10.39 -3.99
C MET A 43 10.67 -9.71 -3.30
N ASP A 44 11.34 -8.78 -3.96
CA ASP A 44 12.44 -7.98 -3.41
C ASP A 44 11.96 -7.15 -2.22
N ALA A 45 10.87 -6.40 -2.39
CA ALA A 45 10.29 -5.57 -1.34
C ALA A 45 9.88 -6.38 -0.10
N LEU A 46 9.26 -7.55 -0.28
CA LEU A 46 8.93 -8.44 0.83
C LEU A 46 10.20 -9.02 1.49
N GLY A 47 11.24 -9.33 0.71
CA GLY A 47 12.54 -9.73 1.21
C GLY A 47 13.15 -8.67 2.13
N CYS A 48 13.16 -7.41 1.69
CA CYS A 48 13.59 -6.27 2.50
C CYS A 48 12.75 -6.13 3.77
N ALA A 49 11.43 -6.24 3.65
CA ALA A 49 10.52 -6.15 4.78
C ALA A 49 10.75 -7.25 5.82
N PHE A 50 10.96 -8.50 5.41
CA PHE A 50 11.26 -9.59 6.36
C PHE A 50 12.65 -9.44 6.99
N LEU A 51 13.64 -9.00 6.23
CA LEU A 51 14.97 -8.77 6.75
C LEU A 51 15.01 -7.63 7.78
N SER A 52 14.21 -6.58 7.57
CA SER A 52 14.12 -5.43 8.47
C SER A 52 13.66 -5.81 9.88
N GLN A 53 12.92 -6.92 10.04
CA GLN A 53 12.46 -7.41 11.34
C GLN A 53 13.59 -7.92 12.26
N ARG A 54 14.80 -8.06 11.75
CA ARG A 54 15.99 -8.36 12.56
C ARG A 54 16.52 -7.14 13.33
N PHE A 55 15.99 -5.95 13.02
CA PHE A 55 16.45 -4.70 13.60
C PHE A 55 15.45 -4.17 14.63
N PRO A 56 15.79 -4.16 15.93
CA PRO A 56 14.89 -3.65 16.97
C PRO A 56 14.43 -2.21 16.73
N GLU A 57 15.25 -1.39 16.08
CA GLU A 57 14.94 -0.01 15.73
C GLU A 57 13.80 0.09 14.71
N CYS A 58 13.68 -0.90 13.84
CA CYS A 58 12.54 -1.02 12.93
C CYS A 58 11.32 -1.58 13.65
N THR A 59 11.48 -2.71 14.33
CA THR A 59 10.34 -3.42 14.92
C THR A 59 9.62 -2.63 16.00
N LYS A 60 10.30 -1.73 16.73
CA LYS A 60 9.66 -0.83 17.71
C LYS A 60 8.69 0.17 17.10
N LEU A 61 8.76 0.39 15.79
CA LEU A 61 7.86 1.30 15.07
C LEU A 61 6.56 0.61 14.66
N LEU A 62 6.55 -0.74 14.65
CA LEU A 62 5.45 -1.54 14.13
C LEU A 62 4.37 -1.75 15.20
N GLY A 63 3.16 -2.03 14.74
CA GLY A 63 2.02 -2.31 15.59
C GLY A 63 1.05 -1.15 15.75
N PRO A 64 0.01 -1.30 16.59
CA PRO A 64 -1.03 -0.30 16.74
C PRO A 64 -0.50 0.97 17.40
N LEU A 65 -1.10 2.13 17.07
CA LEU A 65 -0.77 3.41 17.72
C LEU A 65 -1.08 3.41 19.21
N VAL A 66 -2.13 2.69 19.60
CA VAL A 66 -2.49 2.47 21.00
C VAL A 66 -2.29 1.00 21.32
N GLU A 67 -1.41 0.72 22.27
CA GLU A 67 -1.08 -0.65 22.65
C GLU A 67 -2.36 -1.46 23.00
N GLY A 68 -2.43 -2.69 22.55
CA GLY A 68 -3.56 -3.58 22.76
C GLY A 68 -4.75 -3.35 21.83
N THR A 69 -4.70 -2.35 20.94
CA THR A 69 -5.76 -2.16 19.94
C THR A 69 -5.77 -3.33 18.95
N LEU A 70 -6.95 -3.95 18.79
CA LEU A 70 -7.23 -4.97 17.79
C LEU A 70 -8.26 -4.43 16.81
N VAL A 71 -7.99 -4.56 15.53
CA VAL A 71 -8.92 -4.20 14.46
C VAL A 71 -9.50 -5.50 13.89
N PRO A 72 -10.78 -5.81 14.14
CA PRO A 72 -11.42 -6.98 13.55
C PRO A 72 -11.31 -6.93 12.02
N ASN A 73 -10.86 -8.02 11.41
CA ASN A 73 -10.61 -8.09 9.95
C ASN A 73 -9.71 -6.95 9.43
N GLY A 74 -8.82 -6.45 10.28
CA GLY A 74 -7.84 -5.45 9.92
C GLY A 74 -6.77 -5.99 8.95
N ALA A 75 -6.10 -5.08 8.24
CA ALA A 75 -5.01 -5.41 7.35
C ALA A 75 -3.85 -6.07 8.10
N ARG A 76 -3.30 -7.13 7.54
CA ARG A 76 -2.19 -7.89 8.12
C ARG A 76 -0.86 -7.26 7.75
N VAL A 77 0.02 -7.15 8.74
CA VAL A 77 1.40 -6.73 8.51
C VAL A 77 2.27 -7.98 8.34
N PRO A 78 2.87 -8.20 7.16
CA PRO A 78 3.60 -9.43 6.84
C PRO A 78 4.70 -9.77 7.86
N GLY A 79 4.78 -11.04 8.26
CA GLY A 79 5.79 -11.53 9.22
C GLY A 79 5.51 -11.13 10.68
N THR A 80 4.39 -10.52 10.98
CA THR A 80 3.96 -10.14 12.33
C THR A 80 2.60 -10.74 12.70
N GLN A 81 2.15 -10.54 13.92
CA GLN A 81 0.80 -10.89 14.36
C GLN A 81 -0.18 -9.70 14.30
N PHE A 82 0.29 -8.56 13.79
CA PHE A 82 -0.52 -7.35 13.78
C PHE A 82 -1.63 -7.39 12.74
N ARG A 83 -2.83 -6.98 13.19
CA ARG A 83 -3.99 -6.68 12.36
C ARG A 83 -4.42 -5.26 12.67
N LEU A 84 -4.23 -4.37 11.74
CA LEU A 84 -4.32 -2.93 11.93
C LEU A 84 -5.35 -2.32 10.98
N ASP A 85 -5.74 -1.08 11.26
CA ASP A 85 -6.40 -0.28 10.25
C ASP A 85 -5.49 -0.13 9.01
N PRO A 86 -6.06 0.05 7.79
CA PRO A 86 -5.27 0.06 6.57
C PRO A 86 -4.19 1.14 6.53
N THR A 87 -4.42 2.29 7.17
CA THR A 87 -3.46 3.40 7.18
C THR A 87 -2.21 3.03 7.99
N LYS A 88 -2.43 2.49 9.20
CA LYS A 88 -1.30 2.07 10.04
C LYS A 88 -0.58 0.86 9.46
N ALA A 89 -1.32 -0.10 8.88
CA ALA A 89 -0.72 -1.24 8.19
C ALA A 89 0.13 -0.79 6.98
N ALA A 90 -0.36 0.16 6.18
CA ALA A 90 0.39 0.74 5.08
C ALA A 90 1.70 1.38 5.54
N TRP A 91 1.63 2.14 6.64
CA TRP A 91 2.81 2.76 7.24
C TRP A 91 3.81 1.70 7.76
N ASP A 92 3.34 0.68 8.47
CA ASP A 92 4.21 -0.40 8.97
C ASP A 92 4.92 -1.15 7.85
N ILE A 93 4.18 -1.55 6.82
CA ILE A 93 4.73 -2.26 5.66
C ILE A 93 5.72 -1.36 4.93
N GLY A 94 5.39 -0.09 4.73
CA GLY A 94 6.28 0.89 4.12
C GLY A 94 7.59 1.07 4.91
N CYS A 95 7.51 1.21 6.24
CA CYS A 95 8.69 1.27 7.10
C CYS A 95 9.58 0.03 6.94
N MET A 96 8.99 -1.16 6.92
CA MET A 96 9.73 -2.41 6.78
C MET A 96 10.42 -2.51 5.41
N ILE A 97 9.74 -2.14 4.33
CA ILE A 97 10.29 -2.16 2.97
C ILE A 97 11.47 -1.18 2.85
N ARG A 98 11.29 0.02 3.37
CA ARG A 98 12.28 1.10 3.24
C ARG A 98 13.40 1.09 4.27
N TRP A 99 13.31 0.24 5.30
CA TRP A 99 14.26 0.26 6.42
C TRP A 99 15.72 0.16 6.01
N LEU A 100 16.02 -0.72 5.07
CA LEU A 100 17.40 -1.01 4.64
C LEU A 100 17.87 -0.13 3.48
N ASP A 101 16.96 0.60 2.85
CA ASP A 101 17.24 1.53 1.76
C ASP A 101 17.95 0.90 0.54
N TYR A 102 17.65 -0.35 0.23
CA TYR A 102 18.16 -1.03 -0.96
C TYR A 102 17.10 -1.88 -1.70
N ASN A 103 15.81 -1.57 -1.46
CA ASN A 103 14.71 -2.11 -2.25
C ASN A 103 14.79 -1.63 -3.71
N ASP A 104 13.94 -2.23 -4.56
CA ASP A 104 13.89 -1.96 -6.00
C ASP A 104 14.05 -0.49 -6.36
N THR A 105 14.75 -0.22 -7.46
CA THR A 105 15.01 1.13 -7.95
C THR A 105 14.69 1.24 -9.43
N TRP A 106 13.89 2.23 -9.78
CA TRP A 106 13.66 2.64 -11.15
C TRP A 106 14.61 3.79 -11.51
N LEU A 107 15.46 3.56 -12.51
CA LEU A 107 16.40 4.56 -13.01
C LEU A 107 15.92 5.10 -14.36
N ALA A 108 15.36 6.29 -14.35
CA ALA A 108 14.93 7.02 -15.53
C ALA A 108 15.51 8.44 -15.49
N ALA A 109 14.90 9.43 -16.18
CA ALA A 109 15.28 10.84 -16.06
C ALA A 109 15.15 11.31 -14.61
N GLU A 110 14.06 10.89 -13.96
CA GLU A 110 13.89 10.92 -12.50
C GLU A 110 13.95 9.48 -11.99
N TRP A 111 14.46 9.28 -10.81
CA TRP A 111 14.56 7.96 -10.21
C TRP A 111 13.66 7.84 -8.98
N GLY A 112 13.31 6.61 -8.63
CA GLY A 112 12.47 6.32 -7.48
C GLY A 112 12.45 4.84 -7.14
N HIS A 113 11.70 4.51 -6.11
CA HIS A 113 11.48 3.13 -5.67
C HIS A 113 10.02 2.75 -5.92
N PRO A 114 9.72 1.96 -6.96
CA PRO A 114 8.34 1.52 -7.22
C PRO A 114 7.64 0.90 -6.01
N SER A 115 8.39 0.17 -5.17
CA SER A 115 7.88 -0.46 -3.95
C SER A 115 7.47 0.52 -2.84
N ASP A 116 7.77 1.81 -2.95
CA ASP A 116 7.28 2.81 -1.99
C ASP A 116 5.73 2.84 -1.92
N ASN A 117 5.07 2.42 -3.00
CA ASN A 117 3.62 2.31 -3.05
C ASN A 117 3.07 0.99 -2.46
N LEU A 118 3.92 -0.04 -2.30
CA LEU A 118 3.46 -1.38 -1.92
C LEU A 118 2.84 -1.43 -0.53
N GLY A 119 3.31 -0.60 0.41
CA GLY A 119 2.72 -0.53 1.74
C GLY A 119 1.22 -0.24 1.68
N ALA A 120 0.83 0.78 0.93
CA ALA A 120 -0.57 1.16 0.76
C ALA A 120 -1.36 0.11 -0.05
N ILE A 121 -0.79 -0.36 -1.16
CA ILE A 121 -1.43 -1.35 -2.04
C ILE A 121 -1.74 -2.64 -1.27
N LEU A 122 -0.75 -3.20 -0.57
CA LEU A 122 -0.91 -4.46 0.16
C LEU A 122 -1.88 -4.32 1.33
N ALA A 123 -1.78 -3.24 2.11
CA ALA A 123 -2.66 -3.02 3.25
C ALA A 123 -4.13 -2.88 2.83
N VAL A 124 -4.40 -2.08 1.79
CA VAL A 124 -5.77 -1.89 1.29
C VAL A 124 -6.30 -3.15 0.62
N ALA A 125 -5.48 -3.81 -0.21
CA ALA A 125 -5.89 -5.05 -0.88
C ALA A 125 -6.21 -6.17 0.13
N ASP A 126 -5.40 -6.33 1.17
CA ASP A 126 -5.66 -7.33 2.21
C ASP A 126 -6.93 -6.98 3.02
N PHE A 127 -7.08 -5.73 3.43
CA PHE A 127 -8.26 -5.26 4.16
C PHE A 127 -9.55 -5.51 3.35
N VAL A 128 -9.59 -5.05 2.10
CA VAL A 128 -10.76 -5.23 1.22
C VAL A 128 -11.01 -6.72 0.95
N SER A 129 -9.95 -7.52 0.77
CA SER A 129 -10.10 -8.97 0.57
C SER A 129 -10.73 -9.65 1.78
N GLN A 130 -10.33 -9.29 3.00
CA GLN A 130 -10.92 -9.84 4.22
C GLN A 130 -12.40 -9.45 4.37
N GLN A 131 -12.76 -8.19 4.09
CA GLN A 131 -14.15 -7.73 4.10
C GLN A 131 -15.02 -8.50 3.08
N ARG A 132 -14.48 -8.74 1.89
CA ARG A 132 -15.16 -9.51 0.85
C ARG A 132 -15.41 -10.96 1.27
N VAL A 133 -14.38 -11.60 1.83
CA VAL A 133 -14.49 -13.00 2.31
C VAL A 133 -15.51 -13.10 3.44
N GLU A 134 -15.56 -12.15 4.37
CA GLU A 134 -16.53 -12.12 5.45
C GLU A 134 -17.99 -12.05 4.93
N THR A 135 -18.20 -11.34 3.82
CA THR A 135 -19.51 -11.24 3.15
C THR A 135 -19.78 -12.36 2.14
N GLY A 136 -18.92 -13.39 2.08
CA GLY A 136 -19.07 -14.53 1.18
C GLY A 136 -18.64 -14.27 -0.26
N SER A 137 -17.92 -13.18 -0.51
CA SER A 137 -17.38 -12.83 -1.83
C SER A 137 -15.93 -13.31 -1.98
N ALA A 138 -15.47 -13.50 -3.22
CA ALA A 138 -14.06 -13.83 -3.48
C ALA A 138 -13.13 -12.67 -3.09
N PRO A 139 -11.91 -12.96 -2.57
CA PRO A 139 -10.91 -11.93 -2.33
C PRO A 139 -10.49 -11.24 -3.63
N LEU A 140 -9.76 -10.13 -3.51
CA LEU A 140 -9.12 -9.50 -4.67
C LEU A 140 -8.06 -10.43 -5.25
N THR A 141 -7.84 -10.32 -6.55
CA THR A 141 -6.76 -11.02 -7.26
C THR A 141 -5.56 -10.10 -7.46
N MET A 142 -4.43 -10.69 -7.85
CA MET A 142 -3.21 -9.93 -8.20
C MET A 142 -3.25 -9.34 -9.63
N ARG A 143 -4.41 -9.37 -10.26
CA ARG A 143 -4.69 -8.80 -11.59
C ARG A 143 -5.85 -7.85 -11.52
#